data_b214baf2cf0c71fc15faff0a0e60b775
#
_entry.id   b214baf2cf0c71fc15faff0a0e60b775
#
_cell.length_a   1.000
_cell.length_b   1.000
_cell.length_c   1.000
_cell.angle_alpha   90.00
_cell.angle_beta   90.00
_cell.angle_gamma   90.00
#
_symmetry.space_group_name_H-M   'P 1'
#
loop_
_entity.id
_entity.type
_entity.pdbx_description
1 polymer ?
#
loop_
_entity_poly.entity_id
_entity_poly.type
_entity_poly.pdbx_seq_one_letter_code
_entity_poly.pdbx_strand_id
1 'polypeptide(L)'
;MAKKVLMVVTSADKMTDGHPTGLWLSEFAEPYTEFQQAGYEVTVASPRGGQAPIDERSVQNGELNQWPEAVEVLKRTVPLSQVSASDFDAIFLPGGHGTMFDFPNSAELQALIRAFAESGKVVAAVCHGPAGLVNVRLSNGDPLVKGKRVTAFTDEEERAVKLDDKVPFMLETRLRELGAQFVAQPMWSDHVEQDGNLITGQNPQSGISAAKAVIQALEQSR
;
A
#
# COMPACT_ATOMS: atom_id res chain seq x y z
N MET A 1 -16.01 -1.37 20.21
CA MET A 1 -14.61 -1.82 20.17
C MET A 1 -13.83 -0.99 19.16
N ALA A 2 -12.52 -0.83 19.37
CA ALA A 2 -11.67 -0.11 18.43
C ALA A 2 -11.61 -0.84 17.09
N LYS A 3 -11.59 -0.08 15.99
CA LYS A 3 -11.35 -0.65 14.67
C LYS A 3 -9.92 -1.13 14.57
N LYS A 4 -9.68 -2.18 13.80
CA LYS A 4 -8.36 -2.81 13.62
C LYS A 4 -7.92 -2.71 12.18
N VAL A 5 -6.74 -2.13 11.96
CA VAL A 5 -6.15 -1.95 10.63
C VAL A 5 -4.88 -2.77 10.52
N LEU A 6 -4.78 -3.55 9.46
CA LEU A 6 -3.54 -4.24 9.09
C LEU A 6 -2.81 -3.38 8.06
N MET A 7 -1.61 -2.91 8.39
CA MET A 7 -0.73 -2.25 7.44
C MET A 7 0.34 -3.23 6.98
N VAL A 8 0.48 -3.43 5.66
CA VAL A 8 1.48 -4.35 5.11
C VAL A 8 2.52 -3.55 4.35
N VAL A 9 3.77 -3.65 4.79
CA VAL A 9 4.92 -2.97 4.19
C VAL A 9 5.81 -3.97 3.47
N THR A 10 6.66 -3.47 2.55
CA THR A 10 7.57 -4.34 1.80
C THR A 10 8.68 -4.91 2.69
N SER A 11 9.14 -6.11 2.34
CA SER A 11 10.37 -6.71 2.86
C SER A 11 11.54 -6.58 1.89
N ALA A 12 11.33 -6.05 0.69
CA ALA A 12 12.36 -5.98 -0.35
C ALA A 12 13.26 -4.75 -0.14
N ASP A 13 14.56 -5.01 0.00
CA ASP A 13 15.57 -3.96 0.21
C ASP A 13 16.40 -3.69 -1.04
N LYS A 14 16.23 -4.47 -2.09
CA LYS A 14 16.95 -4.33 -3.37
C LYS A 14 16.04 -4.60 -4.55
N MET A 15 16.27 -3.85 -5.60
CA MET A 15 15.71 -4.12 -6.93
C MET A 15 16.45 -5.29 -7.58
N THR A 16 15.94 -5.79 -8.70
CA THR A 16 16.55 -6.94 -9.40
C THR A 16 18.00 -6.69 -9.78
N ASP A 17 18.35 -5.45 -10.15
CA ASP A 17 19.71 -5.07 -10.51
C ASP A 17 20.62 -4.76 -9.32
N GLY A 18 20.11 -4.93 -8.08
CA GLY A 18 20.83 -4.64 -6.86
C GLY A 18 20.71 -3.20 -6.36
N HIS A 19 19.95 -2.34 -7.04
CA HIS A 19 19.72 -0.97 -6.60
C HIS A 19 18.98 -0.97 -5.26
N PRO A 20 19.44 -0.20 -4.24
CA PRO A 20 18.76 -0.17 -2.94
C PRO A 20 17.34 0.39 -3.05
N THR A 21 16.43 -0.19 -2.28
CA THR A 21 15.04 0.24 -2.22
C THR A 21 14.44 -0.10 -0.86
N GLY A 22 13.15 0.08 -0.72
CA GLY A 22 12.42 -0.23 0.50
C GLY A 22 11.07 0.45 0.51
N LEU A 23 10.59 0.66 1.73
CA LEU A 23 9.36 1.40 2.03
C LEU A 23 9.64 2.91 1.90
N TRP A 24 8.68 3.64 1.34
CA TRP A 24 8.70 5.11 1.40
C TRP A 24 8.11 5.54 2.75
N LEU A 25 8.94 6.09 3.63
CA LEU A 25 8.59 6.25 5.05
C LEU A 25 7.31 7.07 5.28
N SER A 26 7.14 8.21 4.63
CA SER A 26 5.96 9.05 4.86
C SER A 26 4.66 8.34 4.52
N GLU A 27 4.66 7.44 3.54
CA GLU A 27 3.47 6.68 3.13
C GLU A 27 3.01 5.68 4.19
N PHE A 28 3.89 5.30 5.08
CA PHE A 28 3.56 4.50 6.25
C PHE A 28 3.29 5.39 7.47
N ALA A 29 4.20 6.29 7.77
CA ALA A 29 4.19 7.06 9.01
C ALA A 29 2.99 8.00 9.13
N GLU A 30 2.61 8.66 8.03
CA GLU A 30 1.47 9.57 8.03
C GLU A 30 0.15 8.82 8.21
N PRO A 31 -0.17 7.78 7.43
CA PRO A 31 -1.37 6.98 7.69
C PRO A 31 -1.37 6.30 9.06
N TYR A 32 -0.23 5.76 9.50
CA TYR A 32 -0.10 5.14 10.82
C TYR A 32 -0.50 6.12 11.92
N THR A 33 -0.02 7.36 11.84
CA THR A 33 -0.35 8.42 12.80
C THR A 33 -1.84 8.75 12.76
N GLU A 34 -2.43 8.86 11.56
CA GLU A 34 -3.86 9.13 11.41
C GLU A 34 -4.71 8.03 12.05
N PHE A 35 -4.37 6.76 11.84
CA PHE A 35 -5.10 5.64 12.44
C PHE A 35 -4.98 5.65 13.96
N GLN A 36 -3.80 5.92 14.48
CA GLN A 36 -3.60 5.99 15.94
C GLN A 36 -4.39 7.14 16.56
N GLN A 37 -4.40 8.30 15.93
CA GLN A 37 -5.18 9.46 16.40
C GLN A 37 -6.68 9.18 16.35
N ALA A 38 -7.13 8.32 15.46
CA ALA A 38 -8.52 7.88 15.40
C ALA A 38 -8.87 6.84 16.49
N GLY A 39 -7.89 6.40 17.27
CA GLY A 39 -8.10 5.38 18.31
C GLY A 39 -8.11 3.97 17.77
N TYR A 40 -7.58 3.73 16.57
CA TYR A 40 -7.56 2.41 15.95
C TYR A 40 -6.36 1.59 16.42
N GLU A 41 -6.53 0.28 16.46
CA GLU A 41 -5.42 -0.64 16.68
C GLU A 41 -4.77 -0.97 15.34
N VAL A 42 -3.45 -0.77 15.24
CA VAL A 42 -2.70 -1.03 14.01
C VAL A 42 -1.73 -2.17 14.23
N THR A 43 -1.80 -3.18 13.36
CA THR A 43 -0.78 -4.24 13.25
C THR A 43 0.01 -4.00 11.98
N VAL A 44 1.34 -4.05 12.07
CA VAL A 44 2.23 -3.84 10.93
C VAL A 44 2.87 -5.17 10.57
N ALA A 45 2.63 -5.61 9.35
CA ALA A 45 3.14 -6.88 8.82
C ALA A 45 3.96 -6.64 7.56
N SER A 46 4.76 -7.61 7.20
CA SER A 46 5.51 -7.64 5.94
C SER A 46 5.63 -9.07 5.45
N PRO A 47 5.93 -9.29 4.16
CA PRO A 47 6.02 -10.67 3.64
C PRO A 47 6.91 -11.59 4.47
N ARG A 48 8.08 -11.12 4.90
CA ARG A 48 9.04 -11.94 5.66
C ARG A 48 9.03 -11.68 7.17
N GLY A 49 8.35 -10.63 7.62
CA GLY A 49 8.43 -10.18 9.01
C GLY A 49 9.79 -9.55 9.33
N GLY A 50 9.98 -9.16 10.59
CA GLY A 50 11.22 -8.55 11.05
C GLY A 50 11.36 -7.11 10.62
N GLN A 51 12.60 -6.63 10.49
CA GLN A 51 12.87 -5.24 10.15
C GLN A 51 12.49 -4.94 8.70
N ALA A 52 11.61 -3.95 8.50
CA ALA A 52 11.25 -3.48 7.18
C ALA A 52 12.32 -2.51 6.66
N PRO A 53 12.78 -2.66 5.40
CA PRO A 53 13.74 -1.73 4.83
C PRO A 53 13.07 -0.41 4.49
N ILE A 54 13.76 0.70 4.77
CA ILE A 54 13.30 2.05 4.44
C ILE A 54 14.16 2.56 3.28
N ASP A 55 13.50 3.05 2.24
CA ASP A 55 14.19 3.63 1.09
C ASP A 55 14.91 4.91 1.55
N GLU A 56 16.22 4.96 1.34
CA GLU A 56 17.07 6.09 1.76
C GLU A 56 16.60 7.43 1.18
N ARG A 57 16.00 7.41 -0.02
CA ARG A 57 15.51 8.63 -0.67
C ARG A 57 14.34 9.24 0.08
N SER A 58 13.62 8.46 0.90
CA SER A 58 12.46 8.93 1.66
C SER A 58 12.84 9.57 3.00
N VAL A 59 14.13 9.55 3.38
CA VAL A 59 14.59 10.03 4.70
C VAL A 59 15.73 11.04 4.59
N GLN A 60 15.82 11.77 3.50
CA GLN A 60 16.88 12.72 3.21
C GLN A 60 16.77 14.03 4.02
N ASN A 61 15.59 14.33 4.60
CA ASN A 61 15.30 15.60 5.26
C ASN A 61 14.92 15.44 6.73
N GLY A 62 15.47 14.43 7.42
CA GLY A 62 15.24 14.22 8.86
C GLY A 62 13.97 13.47 9.21
N GLU A 63 13.34 12.80 8.27
CA GLU A 63 12.07 12.09 8.47
C GLU A 63 12.17 10.99 9.54
N LEU A 64 13.35 10.36 9.71
CA LEU A 64 13.55 9.36 10.76
C LEU A 64 13.30 9.92 12.16
N ASN A 65 13.61 11.21 12.38
CA ASN A 65 13.38 11.88 13.65
C ASN A 65 11.96 12.47 13.75
N GLN A 66 11.30 12.64 12.64
CA GLN A 66 9.94 13.19 12.60
C GLN A 66 8.90 12.19 13.10
N TRP A 67 9.10 10.89 12.82
CA TRP A 67 8.16 9.84 13.18
C TRP A 67 8.84 8.70 13.95
N PRO A 68 9.36 8.96 15.18
CA PRO A 68 10.13 7.95 15.91
C PRO A 68 9.33 6.69 16.27
N GLU A 69 8.04 6.82 16.57
CA GLU A 69 7.20 5.67 16.90
C GLU A 69 6.97 4.78 15.67
N ALA A 70 6.71 5.39 14.51
CA ALA A 70 6.53 4.66 13.27
C ALA A 70 7.81 3.91 12.88
N VAL A 71 8.97 4.56 13.01
CA VAL A 71 10.26 3.94 12.72
C VAL A 71 10.51 2.75 13.66
N GLU A 72 10.16 2.88 14.94
CA GLU A 72 10.36 1.80 15.91
C GLU A 72 9.52 0.57 15.57
N VAL A 73 8.26 0.78 15.18
CA VAL A 73 7.37 -0.33 14.80
C VAL A 73 7.90 -1.08 13.58
N LEU A 74 8.51 -0.38 12.62
CA LEU A 74 9.05 -0.98 11.41
C LEU A 74 10.24 -1.92 11.66
N LYS A 75 10.85 -1.85 12.82
CA LYS A 75 11.94 -2.77 13.19
C LYS A 75 11.46 -4.18 13.48
N ARG A 76 10.16 -4.37 13.75
CA ARG A 76 9.61 -5.65 14.20
C ARG A 76 8.25 -5.91 13.57
N THR A 77 8.21 -6.02 12.25
CA THR A 77 6.95 -6.35 11.56
C THR A 77 6.60 -7.82 11.78
N VAL A 78 5.30 -8.12 11.74
CA VAL A 78 4.79 -9.50 11.83
C VAL A 78 4.85 -10.14 10.44
N PRO A 79 5.34 -11.38 10.29
CA PRO A 79 5.28 -12.04 9.00
C PRO A 79 3.83 -12.31 8.59
N LEU A 80 3.55 -12.22 7.27
CA LEU A 80 2.19 -12.41 6.76
C LEU A 80 1.58 -13.78 7.12
N SER A 81 2.42 -14.80 7.29
CA SER A 81 1.97 -16.13 7.70
C SER A 81 1.28 -16.16 9.08
N GLN A 82 1.48 -15.11 9.88
CA GLN A 82 0.94 -15.05 11.24
C GLN A 82 -0.30 -14.15 11.38
N VAL A 83 -0.80 -13.57 10.28
CA VAL A 83 -1.97 -12.69 10.34
C VAL A 83 -3.14 -13.31 9.59
N SER A 84 -4.35 -12.99 10.05
CA SER A 84 -5.59 -13.46 9.46
C SER A 84 -6.51 -12.29 9.17
N ALA A 85 -7.14 -12.29 7.99
CA ALA A 85 -8.06 -11.23 7.59
C ALA A 85 -9.25 -11.07 8.56
N SER A 86 -9.64 -12.16 9.23
CA SER A 86 -10.76 -12.13 10.18
C SER A 86 -10.50 -11.23 11.40
N ASP A 87 -9.24 -10.93 11.70
CA ASP A 87 -8.87 -10.13 12.87
C ASP A 87 -8.89 -8.62 12.60
N PHE A 88 -9.19 -8.19 11.37
CA PHE A 88 -9.06 -6.78 10.96
C PHE A 88 -10.29 -6.28 10.23
N ASP A 89 -10.46 -4.96 10.23
CA ASP A 89 -11.54 -4.25 9.53
C ASP A 89 -11.06 -3.66 8.20
N ALA A 90 -9.77 -3.43 8.05
CA ALA A 90 -9.16 -2.86 6.83
C ALA A 90 -7.73 -3.34 6.66
N ILE A 91 -7.29 -3.39 5.40
CA ILE A 91 -5.88 -3.55 5.04
C ILE A 91 -5.41 -2.31 4.29
N PHE A 92 -4.21 -1.81 4.64
CA PHE A 92 -3.60 -0.64 4.02
C PHE A 92 -2.18 -1.01 3.56
N LEU A 93 -1.91 -0.75 2.28
CA LEU A 93 -0.62 -1.07 1.64
C LEU A 93 0.14 0.23 1.34
N PRO A 94 1.04 0.69 2.22
CA PRO A 94 1.98 1.75 1.87
C PRO A 94 2.87 1.31 0.72
N GLY A 95 3.43 2.27 -0.01
CA GLY A 95 4.28 1.94 -1.14
C GLY A 95 5.76 2.02 -0.83
N GLY A 96 6.48 2.57 -1.76
CA GLY A 96 7.92 2.45 -1.90
C GLY A 96 8.21 1.45 -3.01
N HIS A 97 9.29 1.65 -3.74
CA HIS A 97 9.60 0.79 -4.89
C HIS A 97 9.81 -0.67 -4.53
N GLY A 98 10.18 -0.95 -3.26
CA GLY A 98 10.31 -2.34 -2.79
C GLY A 98 9.07 -3.18 -3.02
N THR A 99 7.87 -2.58 -2.91
CA THR A 99 6.61 -3.29 -3.12
C THR A 99 6.51 -3.92 -4.52
N MET A 100 7.13 -3.31 -5.53
CA MET A 100 7.12 -3.82 -6.90
C MET A 100 7.86 -5.16 -7.03
N PHE A 101 8.73 -5.48 -6.08
CA PHE A 101 9.61 -6.65 -6.15
C PHE A 101 9.14 -7.83 -5.28
N ASP A 102 8.28 -7.59 -4.28
CA ASP A 102 7.78 -8.68 -3.43
C ASP A 102 6.25 -8.80 -3.38
N PHE A 103 5.50 -7.71 -3.48
CA PHE A 103 4.05 -7.77 -3.34
C PHE A 103 3.35 -8.57 -4.45
N PRO A 104 3.68 -8.39 -5.75
CA PRO A 104 2.93 -9.06 -6.81
C PRO A 104 2.97 -10.58 -6.74
N ASN A 105 4.06 -11.15 -6.21
CA ASN A 105 4.27 -12.59 -6.18
C ASN A 105 4.04 -13.21 -4.80
N SER A 106 3.54 -12.44 -3.84
CA SER A 106 3.23 -12.95 -2.50
C SER A 106 1.87 -13.62 -2.50
N ALA A 107 1.85 -14.94 -2.51
CA ALA A 107 0.60 -15.71 -2.45
C ALA A 107 -0.16 -15.43 -1.16
N GLU A 108 0.53 -15.23 -0.05
CA GLU A 108 -0.07 -14.91 1.24
C GLU A 108 -0.78 -13.55 1.20
N LEU A 109 -0.13 -12.53 0.60
CA LEU A 109 -0.73 -11.21 0.46
C LEU A 109 -1.94 -11.26 -0.47
N GLN A 110 -1.85 -11.98 -1.58
CA GLN A 110 -2.97 -12.16 -2.50
C GLN A 110 -4.19 -12.75 -1.79
N ALA A 111 -3.98 -13.80 -0.99
CA ALA A 111 -5.05 -14.47 -0.24
C ALA A 111 -5.67 -13.53 0.80
N LEU A 112 -4.84 -12.75 1.50
CA LEU A 112 -5.33 -11.77 2.48
C LEU A 112 -6.18 -10.71 1.80
N ILE A 113 -5.69 -10.09 0.75
CA ILE A 113 -6.41 -9.03 0.03
C ILE A 113 -7.74 -9.56 -0.52
N ARG A 114 -7.73 -10.76 -1.10
CA ARG A 114 -8.96 -11.41 -1.57
C ARG A 114 -9.97 -11.56 -0.44
N ALA A 115 -9.52 -12.03 0.73
CA ALA A 115 -10.40 -12.24 1.88
C ALA A 115 -11.00 -10.91 2.38
N PHE A 116 -10.21 -9.83 2.44
CA PHE A 116 -10.74 -8.51 2.78
C PHE A 116 -11.77 -8.03 1.77
N ALA A 117 -11.46 -8.13 0.49
CA ALA A 117 -12.34 -7.66 -0.58
C ALA A 117 -13.66 -8.43 -0.60
N GLU A 118 -13.60 -9.75 -0.50
CA GLU A 118 -14.80 -10.61 -0.59
C GLU A 118 -15.66 -10.57 0.68
N SER A 119 -15.11 -10.15 1.82
CA SER A 119 -15.89 -9.92 3.03
C SER A 119 -16.43 -8.49 3.17
N GLY A 120 -16.27 -7.67 2.15
CA GLY A 120 -16.75 -6.29 2.16
C GLY A 120 -15.95 -5.35 3.05
N LYS A 121 -14.73 -5.74 3.42
CA LYS A 121 -13.83 -4.91 4.22
C LYS A 121 -13.04 -3.95 3.34
N VAL A 122 -12.45 -2.93 3.96
CA VAL A 122 -11.69 -1.90 3.23
C VAL A 122 -10.35 -2.45 2.77
N VAL A 123 -10.04 -2.24 1.48
CA VAL A 123 -8.72 -2.48 0.90
C VAL A 123 -8.19 -1.15 0.40
N ALA A 124 -7.05 -0.71 0.93
CA ALA A 124 -6.44 0.57 0.56
C ALA A 124 -4.97 0.38 0.20
N ALA A 125 -4.50 1.19 -0.76
CA ALA A 125 -3.11 1.14 -1.21
C ALA A 125 -2.71 2.48 -1.82
N VAL A 126 -1.46 2.92 -1.59
CA VAL A 126 -0.97 4.21 -2.10
C VAL A 126 0.35 4.03 -2.84
N CYS A 127 0.56 4.88 -3.84
CA CYS A 127 1.81 4.99 -4.60
C CYS A 127 2.12 3.68 -5.32
N HIS A 128 3.17 2.95 -4.91
CA HIS A 128 3.48 1.61 -5.43
C HIS A 128 2.78 0.49 -4.67
N GLY A 129 2.09 0.81 -3.56
CA GLY A 129 1.31 -0.18 -2.81
C GLY A 129 0.33 -0.98 -3.64
N PRO A 130 -0.36 -0.37 -4.64
CA PRO A 130 -1.25 -1.13 -5.53
C PRO A 130 -0.57 -2.24 -6.33
N ALA A 131 0.76 -2.35 -6.34
CA ALA A 131 1.45 -3.53 -6.86
C ALA A 131 0.95 -4.82 -6.19
N GLY A 132 0.50 -4.72 -4.93
CA GLY A 132 -0.11 -5.84 -4.22
C GLY A 132 -1.47 -6.28 -4.78
N LEU A 133 -2.10 -5.44 -5.59
CA LEU A 133 -3.43 -5.72 -6.16
C LEU A 133 -3.36 -6.42 -7.53
N VAL A 134 -2.22 -6.30 -8.24
CA VAL A 134 -2.16 -6.66 -9.67
C VAL A 134 -2.38 -8.16 -9.94
N ASN A 135 -2.03 -9.03 -9.01
CA ASN A 135 -2.19 -10.47 -9.19
C ASN A 135 -3.30 -11.04 -8.31
N VAL A 136 -4.09 -10.19 -7.65
CA VAL A 136 -5.23 -10.65 -6.85
C VAL A 136 -6.39 -10.96 -7.77
N ARG A 137 -6.88 -12.20 -7.68
CA ARG A 137 -8.09 -12.63 -8.39
C ARG A 137 -9.17 -12.94 -7.36
N LEU A 138 -10.39 -12.54 -7.69
CA LEU A 138 -11.57 -12.89 -6.91
C LEU A 138 -11.93 -14.36 -7.13
N SER A 139 -12.84 -14.88 -6.31
CA SER A 139 -13.29 -16.28 -6.40
C SER A 139 -13.91 -16.62 -7.75
N ASN A 140 -14.46 -15.63 -8.48
CA ASN A 140 -14.99 -15.82 -9.82
C ASN A 140 -13.92 -15.86 -10.91
N GLY A 141 -12.64 -15.70 -10.57
CA GLY A 141 -11.50 -15.70 -11.49
C GLY A 141 -11.14 -14.35 -12.08
N ASP A 142 -11.94 -13.31 -11.88
CA ASP A 142 -11.63 -11.98 -12.39
C ASP A 142 -10.55 -11.28 -11.57
N PRO A 143 -9.72 -10.44 -12.21
CA PRO A 143 -8.83 -9.55 -11.45
C PRO A 143 -9.64 -8.67 -10.50
N LEU A 144 -9.11 -8.47 -9.28
CA LEU A 144 -9.76 -7.60 -8.28
C LEU A 144 -10.05 -6.22 -8.84
N VAL A 145 -9.10 -5.66 -9.61
CA VAL A 145 -9.19 -4.27 -10.10
C VAL A 145 -10.02 -4.12 -11.38
N LYS A 146 -10.45 -5.22 -11.99
CA LYS A 146 -11.22 -5.16 -13.25
C LYS A 146 -12.49 -4.34 -13.08
N GLY A 147 -12.64 -3.30 -13.90
CA GLY A 147 -13.80 -2.40 -13.86
C GLY A 147 -13.80 -1.44 -12.68
N LYS A 148 -12.79 -1.46 -11.82
CA LYS A 148 -12.71 -0.58 -10.67
C LYS A 148 -12.00 0.71 -11.03
N ARG A 149 -12.49 1.82 -10.45
CA ARG A 149 -11.82 3.11 -10.56
C ARG A 149 -10.68 3.14 -9.55
N VAL A 150 -9.45 3.28 -10.04
CA VAL A 150 -8.24 3.22 -9.22
C VAL A 150 -7.24 4.30 -9.64
N THR A 151 -6.30 4.58 -8.75
CA THR A 151 -5.08 5.32 -9.06
C THR A 151 -3.89 4.62 -8.41
N ALA A 152 -2.70 5.01 -8.82
CA ALA A 152 -1.43 4.53 -8.27
C ALA A 152 -0.32 5.46 -8.79
N PHE A 153 0.92 5.19 -8.41
CA PHE A 153 2.07 5.89 -8.99
C PHE A 153 2.01 5.79 -10.51
N THR A 154 1.98 6.95 -11.16
CA THR A 154 1.76 7.00 -12.61
C THR A 154 3.03 6.68 -13.38
N ASP A 155 2.86 6.29 -14.64
CA ASP A 155 4.00 6.08 -15.54
C ASP A 155 4.81 7.36 -15.70
N GLU A 156 4.14 8.52 -15.76
CA GLU A 156 4.79 9.82 -15.83
C GLU A 156 5.66 10.09 -14.60
N GLU A 157 5.11 9.82 -13.40
CA GLU A 157 5.86 9.95 -12.15
C GLU A 157 7.05 8.98 -12.11
N GLU A 158 6.89 7.75 -12.60
CA GLU A 158 7.98 6.76 -12.64
C GLU A 158 9.13 7.22 -13.54
N ARG A 159 8.80 7.81 -14.69
CA ARG A 159 9.81 8.38 -15.59
C ARG A 159 10.48 9.60 -14.96
N ALA A 160 9.72 10.41 -14.22
CA ALA A 160 10.26 11.60 -13.55
C ALA A 160 11.30 11.23 -12.49
N VAL A 161 11.13 10.11 -11.78
CA VAL A 161 12.12 9.62 -10.79
C VAL A 161 13.18 8.73 -11.44
N LYS A 162 13.12 8.50 -12.75
CA LYS A 162 14.11 7.75 -13.54
C LYS A 162 14.26 6.29 -13.08
N LEU A 163 13.16 5.66 -12.68
CA LEU A 163 13.15 4.25 -12.28
C LEU A 163 12.27 3.38 -13.20
N ASP A 164 11.78 3.98 -14.30
CA ASP A 164 10.94 3.29 -15.27
C ASP A 164 11.63 2.08 -15.93
N ASP A 165 12.96 2.11 -16.04
CA ASP A 165 13.75 1.00 -16.58
C ASP A 165 14.21 -0.01 -15.51
N LYS A 166 13.93 0.24 -14.23
CA LYS A 166 14.37 -0.61 -13.11
C LYS A 166 13.24 -1.41 -12.50
N VAL A 167 12.01 -0.99 -12.66
CA VAL A 167 10.84 -1.74 -12.15
C VAL A 167 10.51 -2.92 -13.06
N PRO A 168 9.95 -4.02 -12.51
CA PRO A 168 9.62 -5.19 -13.34
C PRO A 168 8.49 -4.93 -14.33
N PHE A 169 7.65 -3.94 -14.07
CA PHE A 169 6.58 -3.47 -14.96
C PHE A 169 6.19 -2.06 -14.56
N MET A 170 5.55 -1.33 -15.45
CA MET A 170 4.98 -0.01 -15.16
C MET A 170 3.62 -0.22 -14.51
N LEU A 171 3.43 0.31 -13.29
CA LEU A 171 2.26 0.00 -12.48
C LEU A 171 0.95 0.51 -13.10
N GLU A 172 0.94 1.77 -13.56
CA GLU A 172 -0.24 2.32 -14.23
C GLU A 172 -0.62 1.48 -15.46
N THR A 173 0.35 1.17 -16.31
CA THR A 173 0.14 0.34 -17.50
C THR A 173 -0.44 -1.02 -17.12
N ARG A 174 0.11 -1.67 -16.11
CA ARG A 174 -0.36 -2.99 -15.68
C ARG A 174 -1.80 -2.93 -15.18
N LEU A 175 -2.14 -1.92 -14.37
CA LEU A 175 -3.51 -1.77 -13.86
C LEU A 175 -4.51 -1.55 -15.00
N ARG A 176 -4.13 -0.74 -16.00
CA ARG A 176 -4.97 -0.55 -17.19
C ARG A 176 -5.16 -1.84 -17.98
N GLU A 177 -4.10 -2.62 -18.16
CA GLU A 177 -4.16 -3.91 -18.85
C GLU A 177 -5.08 -4.92 -18.13
N LEU A 178 -5.18 -4.83 -16.81
CA LEU A 178 -6.07 -5.67 -16.02
C LEU A 178 -7.53 -5.24 -16.06
N GLY A 179 -7.83 -4.16 -16.77
CA GLY A 179 -9.20 -3.67 -16.95
C GLY A 179 -9.64 -2.64 -15.93
N ALA A 180 -8.73 -2.10 -15.13
CA ALA A 180 -9.05 -1.02 -14.20
C ALA A 180 -9.34 0.28 -14.95
N GLN A 181 -10.22 1.11 -14.38
CA GLN A 181 -10.46 2.48 -14.81
C GLN A 181 -9.47 3.38 -14.07
N PHE A 182 -8.29 3.54 -14.65
CA PHE A 182 -7.22 4.29 -13.99
C PHE A 182 -7.42 5.79 -14.17
N VAL A 183 -7.34 6.54 -13.06
CA VAL A 183 -7.45 7.99 -13.05
C VAL A 183 -6.10 8.57 -12.62
N ALA A 184 -5.43 9.27 -13.54
CA ALA A 184 -4.17 9.95 -13.28
C ALA A 184 -4.42 11.46 -13.17
N GLN A 185 -3.90 12.08 -12.13
CA GLN A 185 -3.83 13.52 -11.97
C GLN A 185 -2.40 13.99 -12.23
N PRO A 186 -2.14 15.30 -12.36
CA PRO A 186 -0.77 15.79 -12.56
C PRO A 186 0.19 15.23 -11.50
N MET A 187 1.46 15.07 -11.90
CA MET A 187 2.49 14.53 -11.00
C MET A 187 2.47 15.22 -9.64
N TRP A 188 2.60 14.41 -8.59
CA TRP A 188 2.73 14.83 -7.19
C TRP A 188 1.48 15.50 -6.61
N SER A 189 0.34 15.38 -7.30
CA SER A 189 -0.94 15.83 -6.75
C SER A 189 -1.40 14.91 -5.61
N ASP A 190 -1.97 15.49 -4.56
CA ASP A 190 -2.72 14.74 -3.57
C ASP A 190 -4.01 14.24 -4.24
N HIS A 191 -4.06 12.94 -4.53
CA HIS A 191 -5.15 12.36 -5.31
C HIS A 191 -5.48 10.96 -4.80
N VAL A 192 -6.74 10.76 -4.46
CA VAL A 192 -7.30 9.49 -3.98
C VAL A 192 -8.52 9.14 -4.83
N GLU A 193 -8.64 7.87 -5.20
CA GLU A 193 -9.84 7.31 -5.79
C GLU A 193 -10.46 6.30 -4.85
N GLN A 194 -11.79 6.30 -4.77
CA GLN A 194 -12.53 5.33 -3.98
C GLN A 194 -13.63 4.73 -4.82
N ASP A 195 -13.64 3.41 -4.91
CA ASP A 195 -14.68 2.64 -5.61
C ASP A 195 -15.17 1.56 -4.63
N GLY A 196 -16.34 1.81 -4.03
CA GLY A 196 -16.81 0.97 -2.93
C GLY A 196 -15.82 0.99 -1.76
N ASN A 197 -15.34 -0.18 -1.37
CA ASN A 197 -14.37 -0.33 -0.29
C ASN A 197 -12.91 -0.39 -0.79
N LEU A 198 -12.67 -0.17 -2.07
CA LEU A 198 -11.33 -0.08 -2.64
C LEU A 198 -10.90 1.38 -2.68
N ILE A 199 -9.84 1.72 -1.95
CA ILE A 199 -9.33 3.08 -1.81
C ILE A 199 -7.87 3.09 -2.28
N THR A 200 -7.54 3.94 -3.26
CA THR A 200 -6.18 4.03 -3.80
C THR A 200 -5.71 5.47 -3.83
N GLY A 201 -4.42 5.68 -3.55
CA GLY A 201 -3.76 6.99 -3.63
C GLY A 201 -2.63 6.97 -4.64
N GLN A 202 -2.40 8.10 -5.31
CA GLN A 202 -1.52 8.15 -6.48
C GLN A 202 -0.02 8.13 -6.12
N ASN A 203 0.37 8.79 -5.04
CA ASN A 203 1.78 9.12 -4.78
C ASN A 203 2.01 9.36 -3.29
N PRO A 204 3.25 9.71 -2.87
CA PRO A 204 3.51 9.99 -1.45
C PRO A 204 2.67 11.13 -0.86
N GLN A 205 2.27 12.09 -1.68
CA GLN A 205 1.45 13.22 -1.24
C GLN A 205 0.03 12.82 -0.87
N SER A 206 -0.39 11.61 -1.23
CA SER A 206 -1.78 11.12 -1.06
C SER A 206 -2.00 10.30 0.21
N GLY A 207 -0.97 10.07 1.03
CA GLY A 207 -1.04 9.16 2.17
C GLY A 207 -2.08 9.56 3.22
N ILE A 208 -2.06 10.82 3.65
CA ILE A 208 -3.00 11.32 4.67
C ILE A 208 -4.44 11.27 4.15
N SER A 209 -4.66 11.71 2.91
CA SER A 209 -5.99 11.69 2.30
C SER A 209 -6.53 10.26 2.16
N ALA A 210 -5.67 9.31 1.80
CA ALA A 210 -6.05 7.89 1.73
C ALA A 210 -6.42 7.36 3.11
N ALA A 211 -5.63 7.67 4.14
CA ALA A 211 -5.93 7.26 5.52
C ALA A 211 -7.27 7.83 5.99
N LYS A 212 -7.53 9.09 5.71
CA LYS A 212 -8.80 9.74 6.07
C LYS A 212 -9.98 9.08 5.35
N ALA A 213 -9.81 8.68 4.09
CA ALA A 213 -10.85 7.96 3.36
C ALA A 213 -11.13 6.59 3.99
N VAL A 214 -10.10 5.88 4.44
CA VAL A 214 -10.25 4.61 5.17
C VAL A 214 -11.02 4.82 6.46
N ILE A 215 -10.63 5.83 7.25
CA ILE A 215 -11.29 6.15 8.53
C ILE A 215 -12.76 6.45 8.28
N GLN A 216 -13.06 7.29 7.30
CA GLN A 216 -14.44 7.63 6.96
C GLN A 216 -15.24 6.38 6.57
N ALA A 217 -14.67 5.49 5.76
CA ALA A 217 -15.34 4.25 5.37
C ALA A 217 -15.62 3.34 6.57
N LEU A 218 -14.67 3.25 7.51
CA LEU A 218 -14.83 2.43 8.71
C LEU A 218 -15.86 3.02 9.68
N GLU A 219 -15.91 4.35 9.80
CA GLU A 219 -16.89 5.02 10.67
C GLU A 219 -18.31 4.93 10.12
N GLN A 220 -18.48 4.81 8.81
CA GLN A 220 -19.78 4.66 8.18
C GLN A 220 -20.31 3.23 8.21
N SER A 221 -19.45 2.23 8.37
CA SER A 221 -19.82 0.81 8.40
C SER A 221 -20.13 0.36 9.83
N ARG A 222 -21.26 0.82 10.40
CA ARG A 222 -21.72 0.41 11.75
C ARG A 222 -22.78 -0.66 11.67
#